data_21ee3c8b76e406cda881d12ab024829e
#
_entry.id   21ee3c8b76e406cda881d12ab024829e
#
_cell.length_a   1.000
_cell.length_b   1.000
_cell.length_c   1.000
_cell.angle_alpha   90.00
_cell.angle_beta   90.00
_cell.angle_gamma   90.00
#
_symmetry.space_group_name_H-M   'P 1'
#
loop_
_entity.id
_entity.type
_entity.pdbx_description
1 polymer ?
#
loop_
_entity_poly.entity_id
_entity_poly.type
_entity_poly.pdbx_seq_one_letter_code
_entity_poly.pdbx_strand_id
1 'polypeptide(L)'
;MESADNGPLIGLLPHQWFNNASVAGKLGAAYDSVRGQIKLLAASQFKTQYRYQGFVPHWPGVKEGPRLDELADLLKADVRKRRELIPGRENNDNWRTSAYWQGKGLMRTTQLASVAEQQGDLEARDQLLGLAKERVEWWFSGQNRSYFHYDKGLGTLSGFPDEFFAVEQINDHHFHYGYWIRAAAEIALRDPAWAAKDKWGGMVDMLVADIATTRRGGSDFPFLRNFDPYEGHSWANGLGGVGEYGELGNNQESSSEAINAWAGLILWGEVSGNRELRDLGVYLYTTEIEAINHYWFDVHGQVFAPEYKHVEASMLFGGKYSHNTWWTDEPRQIKGINLLPIGTFATHLGRDPKYVLRNLGTLKGDTELWLSRGKSYSEVPKDTWHDVFAKYLALADPAAALSQWDRYGSVELGETRTHTLHWMLSLNEMGTPDFGVTADTPLYQVFKRAGGRKTYLAFNASKAPVGVRFSDGQVLTAAPGMLTRTRP
;
A
#
# COMPACT_ATOMS: atom_id res chain seq x y z
N MET A 1 20.17 -36.43 -1.25
CA MET A 1 21.13 -35.96 -2.28
C MET A 1 22.37 -35.48 -1.54
N GLU A 2 23.48 -36.16 -1.71
CA GLU A 2 24.77 -35.66 -1.22
C GLU A 2 25.24 -34.56 -2.18
N SER A 3 25.55 -33.37 -1.67
CA SER A 3 26.26 -32.38 -2.47
C SER A 3 27.72 -32.85 -2.60
N ALA A 4 28.31 -32.70 -3.77
CA ALA A 4 29.71 -33.09 -4.02
C ALA A 4 30.71 -32.39 -3.05
N ASP A 5 30.29 -31.35 -2.35
CA ASP A 5 31.11 -30.50 -1.47
C ASP A 5 30.69 -30.54 0.01
N ASN A 6 29.78 -31.43 0.44
CA ASN A 6 29.26 -31.50 1.82
C ASN A 6 28.75 -30.17 2.40
N GLY A 7 28.46 -29.16 1.56
CA GLY A 7 27.92 -27.88 1.96
C GLY A 7 26.39 -27.89 2.12
N PRO A 8 25.82 -26.93 2.85
CA PRO A 8 24.36 -26.83 2.99
C PRO A 8 23.68 -26.52 1.65
N LEU A 9 22.45 -27.02 1.50
CA LEU A 9 21.57 -26.68 0.39
C LEU A 9 20.53 -25.66 0.88
N ILE A 10 20.39 -24.57 0.14
CA ILE A 10 19.39 -23.53 0.41
C ILE A 10 18.33 -23.62 -0.69
N GLY A 11 17.04 -23.71 -0.31
CA GLY A 11 15.94 -23.57 -1.24
C GLY A 11 15.68 -22.09 -1.52
N LEU A 12 15.61 -21.71 -2.78
CA LEU A 12 15.27 -20.34 -3.21
C LEU A 12 13.87 -20.31 -3.79
N LEU A 13 13.05 -19.41 -3.30
CA LEU A 13 11.70 -19.14 -3.80
C LEU A 13 11.73 -18.29 -5.09
N PRO A 14 10.66 -18.27 -5.91
CA PRO A 14 10.63 -17.53 -7.18
C PRO A 14 11.09 -16.08 -7.08
N HIS A 15 10.61 -15.28 -6.11
CA HIS A 15 11.05 -13.90 -5.94
C HIS A 15 12.56 -13.78 -5.62
N GLN A 16 13.20 -14.84 -5.12
CA GLN A 16 14.64 -14.85 -4.79
C GLN A 16 15.51 -15.23 -5.99
N TRP A 17 15.06 -16.14 -6.85
CA TRP A 17 15.89 -16.61 -7.97
C TRP A 17 15.51 -16.01 -9.32
N PHE A 18 14.28 -15.52 -9.52
CA PHE A 18 13.81 -14.95 -10.77
C PHE A 18 14.16 -13.45 -10.84
N ASN A 19 14.72 -13.01 -11.98
CA ASN A 19 15.15 -11.62 -12.20
C ASN A 19 16.06 -11.02 -11.11
N ASN A 20 16.75 -11.86 -10.35
CA ASN A 20 17.63 -11.45 -9.28
C ASN A 20 19.10 -11.70 -9.65
N ALA A 21 19.78 -10.67 -10.15
CA ALA A 21 21.15 -10.74 -10.62
C ALA A 21 22.18 -11.03 -9.49
N SER A 22 21.79 -10.90 -8.22
CA SER A 22 22.68 -11.13 -7.08
C SER A 22 22.73 -12.59 -6.62
N VAL A 23 21.78 -13.42 -7.07
CA VAL A 23 21.84 -14.87 -6.88
C VAL A 23 22.80 -15.45 -7.91
N ALA A 24 24.08 -15.19 -7.72
CA ALA A 24 25.12 -15.77 -8.54
C ALA A 24 25.40 -17.18 -8.06
N GLY A 25 25.36 -18.14 -8.97
CA GLY A 25 25.68 -19.53 -8.69
C GLY A 25 24.89 -20.47 -9.58
N LYS A 26 25.32 -21.72 -9.61
CA LYS A 26 24.63 -22.79 -10.34
C LYS A 26 23.43 -23.24 -9.49
N LEU A 27 22.23 -22.82 -9.89
CA LEU A 27 21.00 -23.38 -9.34
C LEU A 27 20.92 -24.86 -9.71
N GLY A 28 20.71 -25.73 -8.72
CA GLY A 28 20.59 -27.15 -8.85
C GLY A 28 19.18 -27.64 -9.19
N ALA A 29 18.79 -28.78 -8.57
CA ALA A 29 17.46 -29.35 -8.73
C ALA A 29 16.36 -28.36 -8.32
N ALA A 30 15.18 -28.51 -8.93
CA ALA A 30 13.99 -27.74 -8.60
C ALA A 30 12.89 -28.65 -8.07
N TYR A 31 12.07 -28.15 -7.17
CA TYR A 31 10.91 -28.83 -6.58
C TYR A 31 9.68 -27.94 -6.74
N ASP A 32 8.56 -28.54 -7.13
CA ASP A 32 7.29 -27.85 -7.19
C ASP A 32 6.73 -27.61 -5.79
N SER A 33 6.19 -26.44 -5.58
CA SER A 33 5.55 -26.05 -4.34
C SER A 33 4.35 -25.11 -4.60
N VAL A 34 3.57 -24.79 -3.57
CA VAL A 34 2.50 -23.81 -3.66
C VAL A 34 3.00 -22.37 -3.94
N ARG A 35 4.32 -22.17 -3.81
CA ARG A 35 5.00 -20.89 -4.16
C ARG A 35 5.67 -20.95 -5.54
N GLY A 36 5.33 -21.93 -6.37
CA GLY A 36 6.04 -22.20 -7.61
C GLY A 36 7.29 -23.07 -7.36
N GLN A 37 8.28 -23.01 -8.25
CA GLN A 37 9.47 -23.83 -8.15
C GLN A 37 10.45 -23.31 -7.10
N ILE A 38 10.77 -24.15 -6.11
CA ILE A 38 11.89 -23.94 -5.21
C ILE A 38 13.14 -24.48 -5.90
N LYS A 39 14.15 -23.66 -6.13
CA LYS A 39 15.44 -24.04 -6.73
C LYS A 39 16.53 -24.14 -5.67
N LEU A 40 17.29 -25.23 -5.71
CA LEU A 40 18.35 -25.45 -4.74
C LEU A 40 19.63 -24.70 -5.12
N LEU A 41 20.25 -24.08 -4.14
CA LEU A 41 21.59 -23.50 -4.22
C LEU A 41 22.50 -24.17 -3.21
N ALA A 42 23.63 -24.73 -3.69
CA ALA A 42 24.67 -25.27 -2.80
C ALA A 42 25.52 -24.07 -2.28
N ALA A 43 25.18 -23.55 -1.13
CA ALA A 43 25.85 -22.42 -0.50
C ALA A 43 25.45 -22.29 0.98
N SER A 44 26.30 -21.67 1.79
CA SER A 44 26.01 -21.35 3.19
C SER A 44 25.20 -20.03 3.34
N GLN A 45 25.13 -19.23 2.28
CA GLN A 45 24.40 -17.97 2.23
C GLN A 45 24.02 -17.61 0.79
N PHE A 46 23.01 -16.79 0.65
CA PHE A 46 22.70 -16.10 -0.60
C PHE A 46 22.36 -14.64 -0.32
N LYS A 47 22.41 -13.81 -1.36
CA LYS A 47 22.11 -12.40 -1.29
C LYS A 47 21.08 -12.07 -2.36
N THR A 48 19.99 -11.41 -1.97
CA THR A 48 19.02 -10.85 -2.90
C THR A 48 19.29 -9.36 -3.12
N GLN A 49 19.00 -8.88 -4.30
CA GLN A 49 19.10 -7.47 -4.63
C GLN A 49 17.91 -7.06 -5.49
N TYR A 50 17.07 -6.20 -4.96
CA TYR A 50 15.91 -5.65 -5.66
C TYR A 50 16.09 -4.15 -5.91
N ARG A 51 15.41 -3.66 -6.94
CA ARG A 51 15.47 -2.24 -7.30
C ARG A 51 14.29 -1.52 -6.66
N TYR A 52 14.59 -0.58 -5.78
CA TYR A 52 13.59 0.34 -5.27
C TYR A 52 13.13 1.30 -6.37
N GLN A 53 11.81 1.50 -6.50
CA GLN A 53 11.20 2.24 -7.60
C GLN A 53 10.57 3.57 -7.16
N GLY A 54 10.74 3.91 -5.90
CA GLY A 54 10.28 5.17 -5.34
C GLY A 54 8.76 5.32 -5.22
N PHE A 55 8.37 6.30 -4.44
CA PHE A 55 7.04 6.91 -4.46
C PHE A 55 7.18 8.36 -3.97
N VAL A 56 6.14 9.18 -4.18
CA VAL A 56 6.07 10.53 -3.60
C VAL A 56 4.84 10.63 -2.70
N PRO A 57 4.82 11.52 -1.69
CA PRO A 57 3.66 11.65 -0.77
C PRO A 57 2.35 11.94 -1.53
N HIS A 58 2.42 12.82 -2.51
CA HIS A 58 1.29 13.26 -3.33
C HIS A 58 1.76 13.60 -4.74
N TRP A 59 0.83 13.64 -5.69
CA TRP A 59 1.10 14.10 -7.05
C TRP A 59 0.81 15.59 -7.21
N PRO A 60 1.40 16.24 -8.23
CA PRO A 60 1.19 17.66 -8.47
C PRO A 60 -0.26 17.96 -8.83
N GLY A 61 -0.69 19.19 -8.58
CA GLY A 61 -1.99 19.67 -9.02
C GLY A 61 -2.11 19.69 -10.53
N VAL A 62 -3.28 19.32 -11.02
CA VAL A 62 -3.66 19.41 -12.43
C VAL A 62 -4.10 20.83 -12.71
N LYS A 63 -3.48 21.49 -13.69
CA LYS A 63 -3.74 22.90 -14.03
C LYS A 63 -4.43 23.08 -15.37
N GLU A 64 -4.35 22.06 -16.23
CA GLU A 64 -4.89 22.07 -17.59
C GLU A 64 -5.54 20.73 -17.90
N GLY A 65 -6.56 20.74 -18.76
CA GLY A 65 -7.23 19.51 -19.19
C GLY A 65 -8.73 19.49 -18.95
N PRO A 66 -9.39 18.38 -19.29
CA PRO A 66 -10.84 18.25 -19.11
C PRO A 66 -11.20 18.12 -17.62
N ARG A 67 -12.43 18.48 -17.27
CA ARG A 67 -13.04 18.21 -15.95
C ARG A 67 -12.39 18.93 -14.75
N LEU A 68 -11.65 20.01 -14.96
CA LEU A 68 -11.06 20.79 -13.85
C LEU A 68 -12.13 21.44 -12.96
N ASP A 69 -13.19 21.96 -13.57
CA ASP A 69 -14.32 22.54 -12.81
C ASP A 69 -15.01 21.45 -11.97
N GLU A 70 -15.19 20.25 -12.55
CA GLU A 70 -15.75 19.11 -11.81
C GLU A 70 -14.85 18.72 -10.64
N LEU A 71 -13.53 18.66 -10.82
CA LEU A 71 -12.58 18.39 -9.75
C LEU A 71 -12.68 19.43 -8.62
N ALA A 72 -12.77 20.70 -8.98
CA ALA A 72 -12.94 21.80 -8.01
C ALA A 72 -14.27 21.70 -7.25
N ASP A 73 -15.35 21.36 -7.93
CA ASP A 73 -16.68 21.22 -7.31
C ASP A 73 -16.76 19.99 -6.39
N LEU A 74 -16.14 18.87 -6.80
CA LEU A 74 -16.02 17.67 -5.95
C LEU A 74 -15.21 18.00 -4.68
N LEU A 75 -14.07 18.67 -4.82
CA LEU A 75 -13.26 19.10 -3.67
C LEU A 75 -14.07 19.96 -2.70
N LYS A 76 -14.77 20.96 -3.18
CA LYS A 76 -15.63 21.81 -2.36
C LYS A 76 -16.74 21.00 -1.67
N ALA A 77 -17.31 20.02 -2.36
CA ALA A 77 -18.36 19.16 -1.80
C ALA A 77 -17.83 18.27 -0.69
N ASP A 78 -16.67 17.65 -0.88
CA ASP A 78 -16.02 16.80 0.12
C ASP A 78 -15.59 17.61 1.35
N VAL A 79 -15.04 18.83 1.15
CA VAL A 79 -14.67 19.73 2.26
C VAL A 79 -15.89 20.18 3.06
N ARG A 80 -17.02 20.48 2.41
CA ARG A 80 -18.28 20.78 3.14
C ARG A 80 -18.74 19.63 4.02
N LYS A 81 -18.54 18.39 3.57
CA LYS A 81 -18.90 17.15 4.28
C LYS A 81 -17.72 16.53 5.04
N ARG A 82 -16.63 17.27 5.26
CA ARG A 82 -15.39 16.72 5.82
C ARG A 82 -15.55 15.92 7.10
N ARG A 83 -16.55 16.26 7.95
CA ARG A 83 -16.82 15.51 9.18
C ARG A 83 -17.31 14.08 8.94
N GLU A 84 -17.78 13.77 7.72
CA GLU A 84 -18.18 12.45 7.29
C GLU A 84 -16.98 11.61 6.76
N LEU A 85 -15.81 12.22 6.54
CA LEU A 85 -14.64 11.51 6.02
C LEU A 85 -14.05 10.51 7.00
N ILE A 86 -14.15 10.77 8.30
CA ILE A 86 -13.69 9.83 9.34
C ILE A 86 -14.93 9.32 10.06
N PRO A 87 -15.26 8.00 9.94
CA PRO A 87 -16.49 7.46 10.50
C PRO A 87 -16.53 7.45 12.03
N GLY A 88 -17.69 7.20 12.62
CA GLY A 88 -17.87 6.75 13.99
C GLY A 88 -18.13 7.80 15.07
N ARG A 89 -17.68 9.05 14.95
CA ARG A 89 -17.86 10.04 16.05
C ARG A 89 -19.10 10.93 15.86
N GLU A 90 -19.41 11.29 14.63
CA GLU A 90 -20.43 12.29 14.30
C GLU A 90 -21.60 11.76 13.48
N ASN A 91 -21.46 10.56 12.89
CA ASN A 91 -22.39 10.02 11.91
C ASN A 91 -23.32 8.93 12.45
N ASN A 92 -23.39 8.70 13.78
CA ASN A 92 -24.07 7.54 14.40
C ASN A 92 -23.64 6.16 13.83
N ASP A 93 -22.50 6.08 13.13
CA ASP A 93 -21.90 4.82 12.66
C ASP A 93 -21.21 4.12 13.84
N ASN A 94 -22.02 3.61 14.77
CA ASN A 94 -21.53 2.99 16.00
C ASN A 94 -20.69 1.73 15.76
N TRP A 95 -20.64 1.21 14.55
CA TRP A 95 -19.94 -0.03 14.20
C TRP A 95 -18.59 0.19 13.46
N ARG A 96 -18.28 1.42 13.00
CA ARG A 96 -17.01 1.74 12.35
C ARG A 96 -16.09 2.57 13.23
N THR A 97 -15.93 2.14 14.46
CA THR A 97 -15.17 2.89 15.49
C THR A 97 -13.80 2.31 15.80
N SER A 98 -13.46 1.14 15.24
CA SER A 98 -12.17 0.49 15.45
C SER A 98 -11.01 1.23 14.80
N ALA A 99 -9.79 0.84 15.16
CA ALA A 99 -8.56 1.40 14.60
C ALA A 99 -8.51 1.30 13.07
N TYR A 100 -9.05 0.22 12.48
CA TYR A 100 -9.11 0.03 11.03
C TYR A 100 -9.92 1.10 10.31
N TRP A 101 -11.20 1.25 10.66
CA TRP A 101 -12.09 2.21 9.99
C TRP A 101 -11.67 3.66 10.22
N GLN A 102 -11.18 3.95 11.43
CA GLN A 102 -10.63 5.27 11.73
C GLN A 102 -9.37 5.56 10.90
N GLY A 103 -8.50 4.57 10.77
CA GLY A 103 -7.29 4.66 9.93
C GLY A 103 -7.62 4.92 8.47
N LYS A 104 -8.57 4.18 7.87
CA LYS A 104 -9.04 4.43 6.50
C LYS A 104 -9.59 5.86 6.34
N GLY A 105 -10.40 6.32 7.29
CA GLY A 105 -10.92 7.69 7.28
C GLY A 105 -9.83 8.75 7.40
N LEU A 106 -8.81 8.52 8.25
CA LEU A 106 -7.66 9.41 8.39
C LEU A 106 -6.86 9.50 7.09
N MET A 107 -6.59 8.36 6.44
CA MET A 107 -5.84 8.34 5.19
C MET A 107 -6.59 9.10 4.08
N ARG A 108 -7.88 8.83 3.84
CA ARG A 108 -8.63 9.57 2.80
C ARG A 108 -8.70 11.07 3.09
N THR A 109 -8.76 11.45 4.38
CA THR A 109 -8.78 12.85 4.80
C THR A 109 -7.46 13.55 4.47
N THR A 110 -6.32 12.91 4.77
CA THR A 110 -4.99 13.46 4.48
C THR A 110 -4.66 13.42 2.99
N GLN A 111 -5.12 12.43 2.24
CA GLN A 111 -5.03 12.41 0.77
C GLN A 111 -5.81 13.58 0.17
N LEU A 112 -7.03 13.83 0.64
CA LEU A 112 -7.83 14.97 0.19
C LEU A 112 -7.17 16.30 0.53
N ALA A 113 -6.56 16.43 1.72
CA ALA A 113 -5.77 17.59 2.11
C ALA A 113 -4.61 17.85 1.14
N SER A 114 -3.93 16.78 0.71
CA SER A 114 -2.85 16.88 -0.28
C SER A 114 -3.37 17.31 -1.65
N VAL A 115 -4.53 16.82 -2.09
CA VAL A 115 -5.17 17.30 -3.33
C VAL A 115 -5.53 18.77 -3.23
N ALA A 116 -6.14 19.20 -2.12
CA ALA A 116 -6.49 20.61 -1.88
C ALA A 116 -5.26 21.50 -1.97
N GLU A 117 -4.17 21.15 -1.28
CA GLU A 117 -2.89 21.85 -1.32
C GLU A 117 -2.35 21.99 -2.74
N GLN A 118 -2.32 20.89 -3.50
CA GLN A 118 -1.78 20.88 -4.86
C GLN A 118 -2.66 21.62 -5.87
N GLN A 119 -3.96 21.69 -5.62
CA GLN A 119 -4.89 22.52 -6.39
C GLN A 119 -4.84 24.01 -5.99
N GLY A 120 -4.18 24.35 -4.87
CA GLY A 120 -3.98 25.70 -4.38
C GLY A 120 -5.02 26.16 -3.36
N ASP A 121 -5.88 25.26 -2.87
CA ASP A 121 -6.86 25.54 -1.82
C ASP A 121 -6.25 25.23 -0.44
N LEU A 122 -5.48 26.20 0.07
CA LEU A 122 -4.78 26.04 1.35
C LEU A 122 -5.72 26.07 2.54
N GLU A 123 -6.86 26.75 2.45
CA GLU A 123 -7.87 26.76 3.50
C GLU A 123 -8.51 25.38 3.66
N ALA A 124 -8.91 24.76 2.56
CA ALA A 124 -9.42 23.39 2.56
C ALA A 124 -8.39 22.40 3.12
N ARG A 125 -7.13 22.51 2.71
CA ARG A 125 -6.03 21.71 3.27
C ARG A 125 -5.97 21.82 4.78
N ASP A 126 -5.98 23.04 5.33
CA ASP A 126 -5.83 23.30 6.77
C ASP A 126 -7.03 22.77 7.56
N GLN A 127 -8.25 22.91 7.04
CA GLN A 127 -9.46 22.33 7.64
C GLN A 127 -9.40 20.81 7.70
N LEU A 128 -8.94 20.15 6.64
CA LEU A 128 -8.81 18.69 6.57
C LEU A 128 -7.69 18.16 7.49
N LEU A 129 -6.54 18.83 7.52
CA LEU A 129 -5.46 18.49 8.44
C LEU A 129 -5.84 18.70 9.90
N GLY A 130 -6.60 19.77 10.20
CA GLY A 130 -7.14 20.02 11.53
C GLY A 130 -8.04 18.87 12.00
N LEU A 131 -8.93 18.38 11.12
CA LEU A 131 -9.80 17.23 11.41
C LEU A 131 -8.96 15.95 11.66
N ALA A 132 -7.96 15.69 10.83
CA ALA A 132 -7.10 14.52 10.98
C ALA A 132 -6.31 14.58 12.31
N LYS A 133 -5.72 15.73 12.65
CA LYS A 133 -5.06 15.96 13.95
C LYS A 133 -5.99 15.70 15.12
N GLU A 134 -7.16 16.36 15.12
CA GLU A 134 -8.18 16.19 16.18
C GLU A 134 -8.49 14.71 16.42
N ARG A 135 -8.64 13.91 15.35
CA ARG A 135 -8.95 12.50 15.46
C ARG A 135 -7.78 11.67 15.99
N VAL A 136 -6.56 11.89 15.51
CA VAL A 136 -5.36 11.20 15.98
C VAL A 136 -5.12 11.51 17.48
N GLU A 137 -5.18 12.79 17.85
CA GLU A 137 -4.99 13.24 19.23
C GLU A 137 -6.06 12.67 20.17
N TRP A 138 -7.30 12.59 19.70
CA TRP A 138 -8.38 12.00 20.47
C TRP A 138 -8.12 10.53 20.81
N TRP A 139 -7.60 9.74 19.86
CA TRP A 139 -7.22 8.35 20.09
C TRP A 139 -5.97 8.23 20.99
N PHE A 140 -4.96 9.02 20.71
CA PHE A 140 -3.69 8.97 21.42
C PHE A 140 -3.78 9.49 22.87
N SER A 141 -4.77 10.32 23.18
CA SER A 141 -4.97 10.81 24.55
C SER A 141 -5.33 9.72 25.55
N GLY A 142 -5.90 8.59 25.10
CA GLY A 142 -6.37 7.52 25.98
C GLY A 142 -7.51 7.91 26.94
N GLN A 143 -8.09 9.11 26.78
CA GLN A 143 -9.09 9.67 27.69
C GLN A 143 -10.55 9.40 27.28
N ASN A 144 -10.77 8.45 26.39
CA ASN A 144 -12.07 8.16 25.82
C ASN A 144 -12.25 6.64 25.59
N ARG A 145 -13.32 6.25 24.89
CA ARG A 145 -13.60 4.83 24.60
C ARG A 145 -12.77 4.26 23.44
N SER A 146 -12.08 5.10 22.68
CA SER A 146 -11.22 4.69 21.57
C SER A 146 -9.79 5.07 21.90
N TYR A 147 -8.92 4.09 22.00
CA TYR A 147 -7.54 4.28 22.45
C TYR A 147 -6.65 3.13 21.99
N PHE A 148 -5.35 3.31 22.10
CA PHE A 148 -4.36 2.25 21.97
C PHE A 148 -3.87 1.84 23.36
N HIS A 149 -3.76 0.54 23.59
CA HIS A 149 -3.25 -0.06 24.82
C HIS A 149 -1.98 -0.87 24.52
N TYR A 150 -0.92 -0.59 25.26
CA TYR A 150 0.29 -1.39 25.17
C TYR A 150 0.24 -2.56 26.16
N ASP A 151 0.22 -3.78 25.64
CA ASP A 151 0.34 -5.02 26.42
C ASP A 151 1.83 -5.39 26.54
N LYS A 152 2.38 -5.19 27.74
CA LYS A 152 3.78 -5.51 28.03
C LYS A 152 4.09 -7.00 28.00
N GLY A 153 3.11 -7.86 28.27
CA GLY A 153 3.28 -9.32 28.31
C GLY A 153 3.45 -9.89 26.90
N LEU A 154 2.72 -9.35 25.95
CA LEU A 154 2.75 -9.76 24.54
C LEU A 154 3.68 -8.87 23.69
N GLY A 155 4.13 -7.73 24.22
CA GLY A 155 4.91 -6.77 23.45
C GLY A 155 4.12 -6.24 22.25
N THR A 156 2.86 -5.87 22.44
CA THR A 156 1.98 -5.43 21.37
C THR A 156 1.17 -4.19 21.74
N LEU A 157 0.81 -3.40 20.73
CA LEU A 157 -0.06 -2.24 20.87
C LEU A 157 -1.42 -2.56 20.25
N SER A 158 -2.45 -2.70 21.08
CA SER A 158 -3.81 -3.05 20.64
C SER A 158 -4.72 -1.83 20.59
N GLY A 159 -5.50 -1.69 19.52
CA GLY A 159 -6.51 -0.64 19.35
C GLY A 159 -7.88 -1.07 19.87
N PHE A 160 -8.55 -0.19 20.63
CA PHE A 160 -9.91 -0.40 21.13
C PHE A 160 -10.85 0.70 20.63
N PRO A 161 -12.10 0.38 20.22
CA PRO A 161 -12.74 -0.95 20.26
C PRO A 161 -12.05 -1.99 19.38
N ASP A 162 -12.03 -3.26 19.83
CA ASP A 162 -11.50 -4.38 19.07
C ASP A 162 -12.39 -4.72 17.87
N GLU A 163 -11.75 -5.08 16.75
CA GLU A 163 -12.41 -5.61 15.55
C GLU A 163 -11.39 -6.44 14.75
N PHE A 164 -11.86 -7.39 13.99
CA PHE A 164 -11.02 -8.26 13.13
C PHE A 164 -9.98 -9.10 13.90
N PHE A 165 -10.29 -9.48 15.13
CA PHE A 165 -9.38 -10.26 15.99
C PHE A 165 -8.03 -9.55 16.26
N ALA A 166 -7.99 -8.22 16.17
CA ALA A 166 -6.75 -7.46 16.32
C ALA A 166 -6.17 -7.55 17.73
N VAL A 167 -7.00 -7.71 18.77
CA VAL A 167 -6.53 -7.91 20.16
C VAL A 167 -6.20 -9.37 20.42
N GLU A 168 -7.12 -10.29 20.12
CA GLU A 168 -7.00 -11.69 20.48
C GLU A 168 -5.89 -12.41 19.71
N GLN A 169 -5.76 -12.14 18.42
CA GLN A 169 -4.82 -12.83 17.53
C GLN A 169 -3.68 -11.92 17.08
N ILE A 170 -3.64 -10.67 17.53
CA ILE A 170 -2.72 -9.64 17.01
C ILE A 170 -2.84 -9.56 15.48
N ASN A 171 -4.08 -9.68 14.98
CA ASN A 171 -4.36 -9.78 13.55
C ASN A 171 -4.38 -8.41 12.89
N ASP A 172 -3.90 -8.31 11.65
CA ASP A 172 -4.00 -7.16 10.74
C ASP A 172 -3.34 -5.86 11.25
N HIS A 173 -2.47 -5.91 12.25
CA HIS A 173 -1.89 -4.69 12.83
C HIS A 173 -1.19 -3.81 11.79
N HIS A 174 -0.43 -4.39 10.85
CA HIS A 174 0.24 -3.60 9.81
C HIS A 174 -0.76 -2.99 8.81
N PHE A 175 -1.89 -3.64 8.53
CA PHE A 175 -2.97 -3.05 7.73
C PHE A 175 -3.59 -1.86 8.47
N HIS A 176 -4.00 -2.07 9.71
CA HIS A 176 -4.66 -1.06 10.53
C HIS A 176 -3.74 0.13 10.80
N TYR A 177 -2.56 -0.12 11.36
CA TYR A 177 -1.65 0.94 11.81
C TYR A 177 -0.92 1.62 10.64
N GLY A 178 -0.78 0.93 9.50
CA GLY A 178 -0.26 1.53 8.28
C GLY A 178 -1.01 2.79 7.85
N TYR A 179 -2.33 2.80 7.98
CA TYR A 179 -3.16 3.98 7.73
C TYR A 179 -2.86 5.14 8.67
N TRP A 180 -2.69 4.84 9.98
CA TRP A 180 -2.38 5.85 11.00
C TRP A 180 -0.99 6.44 10.80
N ILE A 181 0.01 5.59 10.58
CA ILE A 181 1.40 6.01 10.36
C ILE A 181 1.48 6.88 9.11
N ARG A 182 0.80 6.49 8.03
CA ARG A 182 0.75 7.27 6.81
C ARG A 182 0.08 8.63 7.02
N ALA A 183 -1.06 8.68 7.68
CA ALA A 183 -1.75 9.92 7.99
C ALA A 183 -0.92 10.83 8.91
N ALA A 184 -0.27 10.26 9.93
CA ALA A 184 0.63 11.00 10.82
C ALA A 184 1.83 11.59 10.06
N ALA A 185 2.40 10.85 9.11
CA ALA A 185 3.48 11.35 8.26
C ALA A 185 3.02 12.53 7.37
N GLU A 186 1.80 12.48 6.82
CA GLU A 186 1.22 13.60 6.06
C GLU A 186 0.98 14.85 6.93
N ILE A 187 0.56 14.65 8.19
CA ILE A 187 0.49 15.74 9.18
C ILE A 187 1.89 16.32 9.44
N ALA A 188 2.87 15.46 9.70
CA ALA A 188 4.24 15.85 10.02
C ALA A 188 4.94 16.64 8.92
N LEU A 189 4.62 16.36 7.65
CA LEU A 189 5.11 17.13 6.50
C LEU A 189 4.73 18.62 6.58
N ARG A 190 3.57 18.93 7.18
CA ARG A 190 3.03 20.30 7.27
C ARG A 190 3.16 20.90 8.67
N ASP A 191 3.25 20.04 9.69
CA ASP A 191 3.43 20.45 11.08
C ASP A 191 4.46 19.56 11.78
N PRO A 192 5.76 19.81 11.56
CA PRO A 192 6.82 19.04 12.22
C PRO A 192 6.82 19.17 13.76
N ALA A 193 6.25 20.27 14.31
CA ALA A 193 6.17 20.46 15.75
C ALA A 193 5.15 19.49 16.40
N TRP A 194 4.06 19.18 15.72
CA TRP A 194 3.11 18.17 16.14
C TRP A 194 3.75 16.78 16.23
N ALA A 195 4.65 16.48 15.30
CA ALA A 195 5.33 15.18 15.19
C ALA A 195 6.57 15.06 16.08
N ALA A 196 6.87 16.04 16.92
CA ALA A 196 7.98 15.97 17.87
C ALA A 196 7.78 14.77 18.82
N LYS A 197 8.90 14.12 19.21
CA LYS A 197 8.86 12.89 20.04
C LYS A 197 8.18 13.08 21.39
N ASP A 198 8.32 14.26 21.99
CA ASP A 198 7.69 14.67 23.25
C ASP A 198 6.25 15.18 23.09
N LYS A 199 5.73 15.15 21.87
CA LYS A 199 4.35 15.45 21.52
C LYS A 199 3.68 14.14 21.05
N TRP A 200 3.17 14.11 19.81
CA TRP A 200 2.46 12.94 19.29
C TRP A 200 3.36 11.96 18.54
N GLY A 201 4.57 12.39 18.14
CA GLY A 201 5.50 11.54 17.39
C GLY A 201 5.91 10.28 18.14
N GLY A 202 6.06 10.34 19.49
CA GLY A 202 6.35 9.15 20.29
C GLY A 202 5.27 8.07 20.22
N MET A 203 4.00 8.46 20.09
CA MET A 203 2.89 7.52 19.91
C MET A 203 2.91 6.88 18.51
N VAL A 204 3.27 7.66 17.48
CA VAL A 204 3.45 7.11 16.12
C VAL A 204 4.62 6.13 16.09
N ASP A 205 5.73 6.44 16.80
CA ASP A 205 6.87 5.52 16.90
C ASP A 205 6.47 4.18 17.56
N MET A 206 5.51 4.17 18.49
CA MET A 206 4.98 2.93 19.08
C MET A 206 4.15 2.12 18.05
N LEU A 207 3.31 2.76 17.23
CA LEU A 207 2.59 2.10 16.14
C LEU A 207 3.57 1.49 15.13
N VAL A 208 4.63 2.22 14.80
CA VAL A 208 5.71 1.72 13.93
C VAL A 208 6.39 0.51 14.56
N ALA A 209 6.77 0.60 15.83
CA ALA A 209 7.50 -0.47 16.52
C ALA A 209 6.67 -1.75 16.65
N ASP A 210 5.35 -1.64 16.76
CA ASP A 210 4.45 -2.80 16.83
C ASP A 210 4.49 -3.64 15.54
N ILE A 211 4.51 -2.99 14.38
CA ILE A 211 4.47 -3.68 13.08
C ILE A 211 5.87 -3.97 12.51
N ALA A 212 6.86 -3.14 12.81
CA ALA A 212 8.22 -3.30 12.31
C ALA A 212 9.25 -2.61 13.17
N THR A 213 10.16 -3.35 13.78
CA THR A 213 11.32 -2.80 14.47
C THR A 213 12.60 -3.44 13.97
N THR A 214 13.70 -2.68 13.92
CA THR A 214 15.03 -3.17 13.55
C THR A 214 15.73 -3.89 14.70
N ARG A 215 15.24 -3.75 15.93
CA ARG A 215 15.84 -4.33 17.14
C ARG A 215 15.56 -5.84 17.20
N ARG A 216 16.62 -6.64 17.16
CA ARG A 216 16.55 -8.10 17.21
C ARG A 216 16.50 -8.70 18.63
N GLY A 217 16.59 -7.88 19.66
CA GLY A 217 16.50 -8.29 21.05
C GLY A 217 16.52 -7.09 21.98
N GLY A 218 16.07 -7.26 23.25
CA GLY A 218 15.97 -6.19 24.21
C GLY A 218 15.00 -5.06 23.83
N SER A 219 14.03 -5.35 22.97
CA SER A 219 12.97 -4.46 22.56
C SER A 219 11.67 -4.82 23.24
N ASP A 220 10.84 -3.81 23.49
CA ASP A 220 9.47 -3.98 24.00
C ASP A 220 8.52 -4.56 22.94
N PHE A 221 8.97 -4.66 21.69
CA PHE A 221 8.24 -5.22 20.54
C PHE A 221 9.07 -6.28 19.82
N PRO A 222 8.46 -7.33 19.25
CA PRO A 222 9.18 -8.34 18.50
C PRO A 222 9.72 -7.79 17.16
N PHE A 223 10.89 -8.33 16.76
CA PHE A 223 11.51 -8.00 15.48
C PHE A 223 10.59 -8.38 14.31
N LEU A 224 10.27 -7.42 13.45
CA LEU A 224 9.47 -7.62 12.22
C LEU A 224 8.23 -8.50 12.44
N ARG A 225 7.42 -8.21 13.46
CA ARG A 225 6.24 -9.00 13.85
C ARG A 225 5.49 -9.66 12.68
N ASN A 226 5.18 -8.88 11.65
CA ASN A 226 4.35 -9.34 10.54
C ASN A 226 5.16 -9.82 9.34
N PHE A 227 6.37 -9.32 9.10
CA PHE A 227 7.11 -9.57 7.87
C PHE A 227 8.03 -10.78 7.97
N ASP A 228 7.92 -11.69 7.01
CA ASP A 228 8.81 -12.83 6.85
C ASP A 228 9.90 -12.53 5.81
N PRO A 229 11.17 -12.38 6.23
CA PRO A 229 12.26 -12.07 5.31
C PRO A 229 12.55 -13.16 4.27
N TYR A 230 12.18 -14.42 4.53
CA TYR A 230 12.38 -15.52 3.60
C TYR A 230 11.27 -15.60 2.56
N GLU A 231 10.01 -15.51 2.98
CA GLU A 231 8.85 -15.45 2.08
C GLU A 231 8.82 -14.12 1.30
N GLY A 232 9.44 -13.07 1.84
CA GLY A 232 9.55 -11.75 1.22
C GLY A 232 8.28 -10.93 1.33
N HIS A 233 7.34 -11.32 2.18
CA HIS A 233 6.08 -10.62 2.41
C HIS A 233 5.63 -10.73 3.87
N SER A 234 4.63 -9.92 4.22
CA SER A 234 4.01 -9.94 5.54
C SER A 234 2.91 -11.00 5.65
N TRP A 235 2.61 -11.33 6.90
CA TRP A 235 1.51 -12.18 7.32
C TRP A 235 0.53 -11.40 8.18
N ALA A 236 -0.77 -11.69 8.05
CA ALA A 236 -1.82 -10.96 8.76
C ALA A 236 -1.79 -11.22 10.27
N ASN A 237 -1.69 -12.48 10.69
CA ASN A 237 -1.82 -12.89 12.08
C ASN A 237 -0.49 -12.83 12.82
N GLY A 238 -0.44 -12.07 13.91
CA GLY A 238 0.77 -11.88 14.70
C GLY A 238 1.14 -13.04 15.62
N LEU A 239 0.22 -13.97 15.88
CA LEU A 239 0.44 -15.19 16.68
C LEU A 239 0.65 -16.45 15.83
N GLY A 240 0.34 -16.37 14.55
CA GLY A 240 0.55 -17.46 13.59
C GLY A 240 -0.34 -18.69 13.82
N GLY A 241 -1.35 -18.89 12.98
CA GLY A 241 -2.09 -20.13 12.89
C GLY A 241 -2.96 -20.49 14.10
N VAL A 242 -3.51 -19.54 14.82
CA VAL A 242 -4.46 -19.78 15.92
C VAL A 242 -5.91 -19.78 15.44
N GLY A 243 -6.80 -20.37 16.26
CA GLY A 243 -8.23 -20.43 15.99
C GLY A 243 -8.64 -21.54 15.01
N GLU A 244 -9.87 -21.47 14.52
CA GLU A 244 -10.51 -22.47 13.66
C GLU A 244 -9.73 -22.77 12.37
N TYR A 245 -9.00 -21.78 11.87
CA TYR A 245 -8.24 -21.87 10.61
C TYR A 245 -6.73 -22.09 10.81
N GLY A 246 -6.28 -22.37 12.03
CA GLY A 246 -4.88 -22.54 12.38
C GLY A 246 -4.16 -23.63 11.59
N GLU A 247 -4.86 -24.66 11.18
CA GLU A 247 -4.34 -25.76 10.34
C GLU A 247 -3.95 -25.35 8.92
N LEU A 248 -4.46 -24.21 8.43
CA LEU A 248 -4.10 -23.65 7.11
C LEU A 248 -2.79 -22.83 7.14
N GLY A 249 -2.22 -22.67 8.33
CA GLY A 249 -1.11 -21.76 8.57
C GLY A 249 -1.56 -20.29 8.64
N ASN A 250 -0.60 -19.37 8.74
CA ASN A 250 -0.88 -17.94 8.69
C ASN A 250 -1.42 -17.54 7.31
N ASN A 251 -2.07 -16.41 7.24
CA ASN A 251 -2.67 -15.90 6.01
C ASN A 251 -2.22 -14.47 5.71
N GLN A 252 -2.40 -14.06 4.45
CA GLN A 252 -2.25 -12.67 4.02
C GLN A 252 -3.33 -12.36 2.99
N GLU A 253 -4.27 -11.50 3.34
CA GLU A 253 -5.40 -11.13 2.49
C GLU A 253 -5.10 -9.89 1.64
N SER A 254 -4.64 -8.80 2.27
CA SER A 254 -4.54 -7.49 1.65
C SER A 254 -3.10 -7.05 1.43
N SER A 255 -2.48 -7.50 0.34
CA SER A 255 -1.11 -7.11 -0.02
C SER A 255 -0.94 -5.60 -0.23
N SER A 256 -1.96 -4.91 -0.73
CA SER A 256 -1.92 -3.46 -0.97
C SER A 256 -1.95 -2.64 0.32
N GLU A 257 -2.62 -3.11 1.37
CA GLU A 257 -2.59 -2.47 2.69
C GLU A 257 -1.22 -2.64 3.36
N ALA A 258 -0.56 -3.79 3.16
CA ALA A 258 0.82 -3.97 3.61
C ALA A 258 1.76 -2.96 2.93
N ILE A 259 1.66 -2.78 1.62
CA ILE A 259 2.46 -1.79 0.88
C ILE A 259 2.19 -0.36 1.37
N ASN A 260 0.95 -0.02 1.71
CA ASN A 260 0.62 1.25 2.35
C ASN A 260 1.36 1.43 3.69
N ALA A 261 1.44 0.38 4.51
CA ALA A 261 2.16 0.42 5.78
C ALA A 261 3.65 0.70 5.57
N TRP A 262 4.29 -0.01 4.65
CA TRP A 262 5.72 0.17 4.38
C TRP A 262 6.04 1.55 3.77
N ALA A 263 5.18 2.06 2.91
CA ALA A 263 5.27 3.44 2.43
C ALA A 263 5.10 4.45 3.58
N GLY A 264 4.23 4.16 4.54
CA GLY A 264 4.09 4.93 5.78
C GLY A 264 5.39 4.99 6.57
N LEU A 265 6.09 3.86 6.72
CA LEU A 265 7.40 3.81 7.40
C LEU A 265 8.46 4.65 6.68
N ILE A 266 8.54 4.56 5.35
CA ILE A 266 9.47 5.38 4.56
C ILE A 266 9.21 6.86 4.83
N LEU A 267 7.95 7.27 4.69
CA LEU A 267 7.59 8.68 4.85
C LEU A 267 7.78 9.17 6.28
N TRP A 268 7.39 8.37 7.29
CA TRP A 268 7.62 8.70 8.70
C TRP A 268 9.11 8.79 9.02
N GLY A 269 9.93 7.88 8.48
CA GLY A 269 11.39 7.93 8.61
C GLY A 269 12.00 9.19 8.01
N GLU A 270 11.51 9.64 6.86
CA GLU A 270 11.97 10.87 6.20
C GLU A 270 11.59 12.13 7.03
N VAL A 271 10.33 12.24 7.47
CA VAL A 271 9.86 13.44 8.19
C VAL A 271 10.38 13.53 9.62
N SER A 272 10.63 12.40 10.29
CA SER A 272 11.22 12.34 11.62
C SER A 272 12.75 12.40 11.61
N GLY A 273 13.38 12.29 10.43
CA GLY A 273 14.84 12.21 10.29
C GLY A 273 15.44 10.85 10.71
N ASN A 274 14.60 9.84 10.90
CA ASN A 274 15.02 8.48 11.26
C ASN A 274 15.37 7.67 10.00
N ARG A 275 16.63 7.77 9.58
CA ARG A 275 17.12 7.10 8.37
C ARG A 275 17.07 5.57 8.46
N GLU A 276 17.33 5.01 9.63
CA GLU A 276 17.25 3.54 9.84
C GLU A 276 15.84 3.03 9.59
N LEU A 277 14.83 3.72 10.08
CA LEU A 277 13.42 3.40 9.83
C LEU A 277 13.05 3.55 8.35
N ARG A 278 13.49 4.65 7.71
CA ARG A 278 13.28 4.86 6.28
C ARG A 278 13.87 3.69 5.47
N ASP A 279 15.10 3.29 5.77
CA ASP A 279 15.79 2.23 5.05
C ASP A 279 15.14 0.86 5.29
N LEU A 280 14.66 0.59 6.51
CA LEU A 280 13.80 -0.56 6.79
C LEU A 280 12.53 -0.52 5.94
N GLY A 281 11.82 0.60 5.92
CA GLY A 281 10.63 0.77 5.09
C GLY A 281 10.91 0.52 3.59
N VAL A 282 12.03 1.01 3.06
CA VAL A 282 12.47 0.75 1.68
C VAL A 282 12.69 -0.74 1.44
N TYR A 283 13.32 -1.44 2.37
CA TYR A 283 13.54 -2.88 2.29
C TYR A 283 12.22 -3.66 2.25
N LEU A 284 11.33 -3.41 3.22
CA LEU A 284 10.03 -4.08 3.32
C LEU A 284 9.17 -3.82 2.07
N TYR A 285 9.03 -2.56 1.68
CA TYR A 285 8.27 -2.11 0.51
C TYR A 285 8.76 -2.79 -0.77
N THR A 286 10.08 -2.77 -1.01
CA THR A 286 10.65 -3.29 -2.24
C THR A 286 10.55 -4.81 -2.33
N THR A 287 10.84 -5.50 -1.23
CA THR A 287 10.83 -6.97 -1.16
C THR A 287 9.41 -7.50 -1.29
N GLU A 288 8.44 -6.89 -0.59
CA GLU A 288 7.05 -7.34 -0.66
C GLU A 288 6.41 -7.08 -2.04
N ILE A 289 6.75 -5.99 -2.72
CA ILE A 289 6.32 -5.77 -4.11
C ILE A 289 6.80 -6.90 -5.03
N GLU A 290 8.03 -7.39 -4.88
CA GLU A 290 8.51 -8.52 -5.68
C GLU A 290 7.73 -9.80 -5.35
N ALA A 291 7.48 -10.08 -4.07
CA ALA A 291 6.67 -11.21 -3.64
C ALA A 291 5.23 -11.12 -4.18
N ILE A 292 4.61 -9.93 -4.14
CA ILE A 292 3.26 -9.68 -4.68
C ILE A 292 3.19 -10.02 -6.17
N ASN A 293 4.16 -9.60 -6.96
CA ASN A 293 4.20 -9.88 -8.39
C ASN A 293 4.28 -11.39 -8.70
N HIS A 294 4.88 -12.18 -7.82
CA HIS A 294 4.94 -13.63 -7.96
C HIS A 294 3.72 -14.34 -7.38
N TYR A 295 3.33 -14.03 -6.14
CA TYR A 295 2.44 -14.90 -5.37
C TYR A 295 0.98 -14.48 -5.42
N TRP A 296 0.67 -13.20 -5.62
CA TRP A 296 -0.70 -12.70 -5.75
C TRP A 296 -1.12 -12.54 -7.21
N PHE A 297 -0.21 -12.06 -8.05
CA PHE A 297 -0.55 -11.73 -9.43
C PHE A 297 0.08 -12.67 -10.46
N ASP A 298 1.06 -13.48 -10.07
CA ASP A 298 1.82 -14.36 -10.98
C ASP A 298 2.09 -13.72 -12.35
N VAL A 299 2.59 -12.48 -12.30
CA VAL A 299 2.84 -11.67 -13.51
C VAL A 299 3.74 -12.39 -14.49
N HIS A 300 4.62 -13.26 -13.97
CA HIS A 300 5.62 -14.00 -14.74
C HIS A 300 5.18 -15.41 -15.12
N GLY A 301 3.99 -15.88 -14.69
CA GLY A 301 3.52 -17.25 -14.95
C GLY A 301 4.40 -18.34 -14.36
N GLN A 302 4.92 -18.14 -13.14
CA GLN A 302 5.89 -19.04 -12.48
C GLN A 302 5.34 -19.76 -11.25
N VAL A 303 4.14 -19.38 -10.79
CA VAL A 303 3.61 -19.81 -9.49
C VAL A 303 2.33 -20.61 -9.61
N PHE A 304 1.35 -20.10 -10.36
CA PHE A 304 0.03 -20.75 -10.39
C PHE A 304 0.06 -22.08 -11.14
N ALA A 305 -0.54 -23.10 -10.54
CA ALA A 305 -0.73 -24.39 -11.18
C ALA A 305 -1.62 -24.26 -12.44
N PRO A 306 -1.42 -25.10 -13.47
CA PRO A 306 -2.23 -25.04 -14.71
C PRO A 306 -3.73 -25.22 -14.49
N GLU A 307 -4.12 -25.86 -13.38
CA GLU A 307 -5.51 -26.09 -12.97
C GLU A 307 -6.16 -24.84 -12.34
N TYR A 308 -5.36 -23.90 -11.84
CA TYR A 308 -5.84 -22.63 -11.29
C TYR A 308 -6.22 -21.70 -12.43
N LYS A 309 -7.52 -21.40 -12.56
CA LYS A 309 -8.06 -20.70 -13.72
C LYS A 309 -8.17 -19.18 -13.55
N HIS A 310 -7.83 -18.67 -12.38
CA HIS A 310 -7.81 -17.22 -12.10
C HIS A 310 -6.44 -16.61 -12.45
N VAL A 311 -6.42 -15.32 -12.66
CA VAL A 311 -5.20 -14.56 -13.02
C VAL A 311 -4.55 -13.91 -11.79
N GLU A 312 -5.22 -13.96 -10.64
CA GLU A 312 -4.71 -13.51 -9.34
C GLU A 312 -5.12 -14.48 -8.23
N ALA A 313 -4.36 -14.50 -7.17
CA ALA A 313 -4.77 -15.01 -5.86
C ALA A 313 -5.22 -13.83 -4.99
N SER A 314 -6.30 -13.99 -4.23
CA SER A 314 -6.76 -12.96 -3.28
C SER A 314 -6.19 -13.17 -1.89
N MET A 315 -6.00 -14.43 -1.49
CA MET A 315 -5.40 -14.79 -0.21
C MET A 315 -4.29 -15.79 -0.37
N LEU A 316 -3.20 -15.56 0.36
CA LEU A 316 -2.15 -16.55 0.56
C LEU A 316 -2.27 -17.15 1.96
N PHE A 317 -1.96 -18.45 2.06
CA PHE A 317 -1.77 -19.19 3.30
C PHE A 317 -0.40 -19.85 3.29
N GLY A 318 0.08 -20.31 4.42
CA GLY A 318 1.33 -21.06 4.48
C GLY A 318 1.36 -22.27 3.54
N GLY A 319 0.23 -22.99 3.38
CA GLY A 319 0.11 -24.20 2.58
C GLY A 319 -0.71 -24.09 1.29
N LYS A 320 -1.28 -22.93 0.96
CA LYS A 320 -2.08 -22.76 -0.28
C LYS A 320 -2.19 -21.30 -0.70
N TYR A 321 -2.74 -21.07 -1.89
CA TYR A 321 -3.31 -19.79 -2.33
C TYR A 321 -4.77 -20.01 -2.78
N SER A 322 -5.58 -18.95 -2.74
CA SER A 322 -7.01 -19.07 -3.03
C SER A 322 -7.58 -17.81 -3.68
N HIS A 323 -8.76 -17.98 -4.31
CA HIS A 323 -9.53 -16.92 -4.95
C HIS A 323 -10.85 -16.70 -4.17
N ASN A 324 -10.72 -16.31 -2.92
CA ASN A 324 -11.80 -15.91 -2.02
C ASN A 324 -11.21 -15.02 -0.91
N THR A 325 -12.07 -14.33 -0.17
CA THR A 325 -11.71 -13.63 1.07
C THR A 325 -12.40 -14.27 2.26
N TRP A 326 -12.12 -13.81 3.49
CA TRP A 326 -12.78 -14.28 4.70
C TRP A 326 -14.28 -13.94 4.73
N TRP A 327 -14.69 -12.86 4.08
CA TRP A 327 -16.00 -12.23 4.24
C TRP A 327 -16.85 -12.22 2.97
N THR A 328 -16.28 -12.54 1.79
CA THR A 328 -17.02 -12.50 0.53
C THR A 328 -16.49 -13.48 -0.52
N ASP A 329 -17.41 -13.93 -1.39
CA ASP A 329 -17.13 -14.64 -2.64
C ASP A 329 -17.47 -13.79 -3.90
N GLU A 330 -17.71 -12.49 -3.70
CA GLU A 330 -18.08 -11.56 -4.76
C GLU A 330 -16.84 -11.14 -5.58
N PRO A 331 -16.81 -11.39 -6.90
CA PRO A 331 -15.59 -11.28 -7.72
C PRO A 331 -14.91 -9.91 -7.72
N ARG A 332 -15.67 -8.83 -7.62
CA ARG A 332 -15.09 -7.48 -7.58
C ARG A 332 -14.36 -7.23 -6.26
N GLN A 333 -14.93 -7.71 -5.16
CA GLN A 333 -14.30 -7.58 -3.85
C GLN A 333 -13.09 -8.50 -3.72
N ILE A 334 -13.17 -9.72 -4.26
CA ILE A 334 -12.04 -10.65 -4.36
C ILE A 334 -10.88 -10.02 -5.14
N LYS A 335 -11.16 -9.44 -6.30
CA LYS A 335 -10.14 -8.78 -7.14
C LYS A 335 -9.62 -7.49 -6.50
N GLY A 336 -10.51 -6.69 -5.92
CA GLY A 336 -10.18 -5.37 -5.40
C GLY A 336 -9.43 -5.36 -4.08
N ILE A 337 -9.51 -6.43 -3.26
CA ILE A 337 -8.88 -6.43 -1.92
C ILE A 337 -7.36 -6.25 -1.97
N ASN A 338 -6.70 -6.71 -3.02
CA ASN A 338 -5.28 -6.51 -3.24
C ASN A 338 -4.93 -5.28 -4.09
N LEU A 339 -5.91 -4.41 -4.36
CA LEU A 339 -5.72 -3.16 -5.07
C LEU A 339 -5.89 -1.93 -4.16
N LEU A 340 -6.74 -2.04 -3.12
CA LEU A 340 -7.02 -0.92 -2.21
C LEU A 340 -6.13 -0.97 -0.94
N PRO A 341 -5.73 0.19 -0.44
CA PRO A 341 -5.93 1.54 -0.98
C PRO A 341 -5.00 1.82 -2.18
N ILE A 342 -5.49 2.53 -3.19
CA ILE A 342 -4.65 3.00 -4.30
C ILE A 342 -4.25 4.46 -4.05
N GLY A 343 -2.97 4.69 -3.89
CA GLY A 343 -2.34 5.99 -3.76
C GLY A 343 -0.98 6.02 -4.46
N THR A 344 -0.24 7.10 -4.30
CA THR A 344 1.05 7.30 -4.97
C THR A 344 2.07 6.18 -4.72
N PHE A 345 1.94 5.46 -3.60
CA PHE A 345 2.75 4.30 -3.22
C PHE A 345 2.34 3.01 -3.97
N ALA A 346 1.15 2.96 -4.58
CA ALA A 346 0.61 1.75 -5.22
C ALA A 346 0.90 1.70 -6.74
N THR A 347 1.77 2.56 -7.27
CA THR A 347 2.10 2.57 -8.71
C THR A 347 2.71 1.27 -9.22
N HIS A 348 3.30 0.46 -8.34
CA HIS A 348 3.80 -0.89 -8.68
C HIS A 348 2.74 -1.79 -9.32
N LEU A 349 1.46 -1.57 -9.03
CA LEU A 349 0.33 -2.26 -9.65
C LEU A 349 0.27 -2.03 -11.17
N GLY A 350 0.83 -0.93 -11.68
CA GLY A 350 0.96 -0.61 -13.10
C GLY A 350 2.26 -1.07 -13.75
N ARG A 351 3.08 -1.91 -13.08
CA ARG A 351 4.38 -2.35 -13.59
C ARG A 351 4.28 -3.09 -14.93
N ASP A 352 3.23 -3.87 -15.11
CA ASP A 352 2.88 -4.49 -16.39
C ASP A 352 1.49 -4.05 -16.85
N PRO A 353 1.39 -3.06 -17.74
CA PRO A 353 0.09 -2.61 -18.28
C PRO A 353 -0.71 -3.71 -18.97
N LYS A 354 -0.05 -4.69 -19.59
CA LYS A 354 -0.76 -5.82 -20.24
C LYS A 354 -1.40 -6.72 -19.18
N TYR A 355 -0.72 -6.93 -18.07
CA TYR A 355 -1.28 -7.66 -16.93
C TYR A 355 -2.50 -6.94 -16.36
N VAL A 356 -2.42 -5.62 -16.14
CA VAL A 356 -3.57 -4.81 -15.66
C VAL A 356 -4.79 -5.00 -16.54
N LEU A 357 -4.64 -4.87 -17.86
CA LEU A 357 -5.75 -5.04 -18.81
C LEU A 357 -6.28 -6.48 -18.83
N ARG A 358 -5.41 -7.49 -18.75
CA ARG A 358 -5.81 -8.90 -18.65
C ARG A 358 -6.58 -9.17 -17.37
N ASN A 359 -6.08 -8.68 -16.24
CA ASN A 359 -6.69 -8.84 -14.92
C ASN A 359 -8.10 -8.23 -14.86
N LEU A 360 -8.26 -6.99 -15.32
CA LEU A 360 -9.57 -6.34 -15.40
C LEU A 360 -10.49 -7.04 -16.42
N GLY A 361 -9.94 -7.61 -17.49
CA GLY A 361 -10.68 -8.31 -18.54
C GLY A 361 -11.38 -9.58 -18.03
N THR A 362 -10.87 -10.25 -17.00
CA THR A 362 -11.51 -11.45 -16.43
C THR A 362 -12.74 -11.13 -15.59
N LEU A 363 -12.86 -9.91 -15.07
CA LEU A 363 -13.89 -9.54 -14.10
C LEU A 363 -15.32 -9.81 -14.60
N LYS A 364 -15.56 -9.59 -15.89
CA LYS A 364 -16.88 -9.87 -16.50
C LYS A 364 -17.23 -11.36 -16.41
N GLY A 365 -16.31 -12.25 -16.81
CA GLY A 365 -16.53 -13.69 -16.78
C GLY A 365 -16.67 -14.22 -15.36
N ASP A 366 -15.84 -13.72 -14.42
CA ASP A 366 -15.93 -14.09 -13.01
C ASP A 366 -17.28 -13.68 -12.41
N THR A 367 -17.78 -12.49 -12.77
CA THR A 367 -19.09 -12.00 -12.32
C THR A 367 -20.24 -12.81 -12.91
N GLU A 368 -20.19 -13.15 -14.21
CA GLU A 368 -21.19 -13.99 -14.86
C GLU A 368 -21.24 -15.39 -14.23
N LEU A 369 -20.09 -15.98 -13.93
CA LEU A 369 -20.00 -17.26 -13.22
C LEU A 369 -20.59 -17.17 -11.82
N TRP A 370 -20.30 -16.12 -11.05
CA TRP A 370 -20.85 -15.90 -9.72
C TRP A 370 -22.37 -15.78 -9.74
N LEU A 371 -22.94 -14.99 -10.66
CA LEU A 371 -24.39 -14.86 -10.85
C LEU A 371 -25.04 -16.21 -11.26
N SER A 372 -24.37 -17.01 -12.09
CA SER A 372 -24.89 -18.33 -12.52
C SER A 372 -25.02 -19.34 -11.36
N ARG A 373 -24.33 -19.10 -10.24
CA ARG A 373 -24.42 -19.88 -9.00
C ARG A 373 -25.57 -19.45 -8.09
N GLY A 374 -26.51 -18.63 -8.59
CA GLY A 374 -27.67 -18.14 -7.83
C GLY A 374 -27.38 -16.94 -6.93
N LYS A 375 -26.22 -16.34 -7.04
CA LYS A 375 -25.86 -15.11 -6.34
C LYS A 375 -26.53 -13.89 -6.97
N SER A 376 -26.62 -12.79 -6.24
CA SER A 376 -27.28 -11.57 -6.72
C SER A 376 -26.61 -10.31 -6.19
N TYR A 377 -26.89 -9.18 -6.83
CA TYR A 377 -26.46 -7.86 -6.37
C TYR A 377 -27.32 -7.28 -5.23
N SER A 378 -28.22 -8.05 -4.62
CA SER A 378 -29.06 -7.56 -3.53
C SER A 378 -28.27 -7.07 -2.31
N GLU A 379 -27.11 -7.68 -2.07
CA GLU A 379 -26.25 -7.38 -0.92
C GLU A 379 -25.06 -6.47 -1.29
N VAL A 380 -24.69 -6.39 -2.57
CA VAL A 380 -23.52 -5.65 -3.03
C VAL A 380 -23.91 -4.78 -4.23
N PRO A 381 -23.74 -3.45 -4.15
CA PRO A 381 -24.06 -2.54 -5.26
C PRO A 381 -23.38 -2.94 -6.58
N LYS A 382 -24.05 -2.72 -7.71
CA LYS A 382 -23.52 -3.06 -9.05
C LYS A 382 -22.24 -2.36 -9.41
N ASP A 383 -21.98 -1.21 -8.80
CA ASP A 383 -20.78 -0.38 -9.02
C ASP A 383 -19.78 -0.45 -7.85
N THR A 384 -19.89 -1.49 -7.00
CA THR A 384 -18.95 -1.70 -5.88
C THR A 384 -17.51 -1.65 -6.35
N TRP A 385 -16.72 -0.79 -5.71
CA TRP A 385 -15.29 -0.58 -5.95
C TRP A 385 -14.91 -0.18 -7.39
N HIS A 386 -15.87 0.35 -8.16
CA HIS A 386 -15.55 0.85 -9.50
C HIS A 386 -14.52 1.98 -9.50
N ASP A 387 -14.48 2.78 -8.45
CA ASP A 387 -13.44 3.80 -8.21
C ASP A 387 -12.04 3.16 -8.09
N VAL A 388 -11.92 2.05 -7.36
CA VAL A 388 -10.67 1.28 -7.24
C VAL A 388 -10.24 0.77 -8.61
N PHE A 389 -11.15 0.15 -9.38
CA PHE A 389 -10.85 -0.36 -10.72
C PHE A 389 -10.53 0.76 -11.71
N ALA A 390 -11.16 1.93 -11.59
CA ALA A 390 -10.84 3.09 -12.41
C ALA A 390 -9.41 3.58 -12.16
N LYS A 391 -9.00 3.65 -10.90
CA LYS A 391 -7.62 4.02 -10.52
C LYS A 391 -6.61 2.97 -10.99
N TYR A 392 -6.95 1.69 -10.90
CA TYR A 392 -6.12 0.60 -11.39
C TYR A 392 -5.98 0.63 -12.91
N LEU A 393 -7.09 0.80 -13.65
CA LEU A 393 -7.06 0.96 -15.10
C LEU A 393 -6.19 2.16 -15.54
N ALA A 394 -6.26 3.26 -14.81
CA ALA A 394 -5.50 4.47 -15.12
C ALA A 394 -3.98 4.26 -15.06
N LEU A 395 -3.48 3.28 -14.32
CA LEU A 395 -2.06 2.91 -14.31
C LEU A 395 -1.59 2.28 -15.64
N ALA A 396 -2.52 1.73 -16.44
CA ALA A 396 -2.21 1.12 -17.74
C ALA A 396 -2.71 1.99 -18.91
N ASP A 397 -3.90 2.55 -18.78
CA ASP A 397 -4.55 3.39 -19.79
C ASP A 397 -5.37 4.52 -19.15
N PRO A 398 -4.72 5.67 -18.84
CA PRO A 398 -5.39 6.80 -18.24
C PRO A 398 -6.55 7.37 -19.05
N ALA A 399 -6.44 7.34 -20.38
CA ALA A 399 -7.46 7.87 -21.27
C ALA A 399 -8.73 6.99 -21.26
N ALA A 400 -8.56 5.66 -21.28
CA ALA A 400 -9.66 4.72 -21.13
C ALA A 400 -10.35 4.87 -19.75
N ALA A 401 -9.59 5.05 -18.68
CA ALA A 401 -10.14 5.28 -17.34
C ALA A 401 -11.00 6.55 -17.31
N LEU A 402 -10.50 7.69 -17.82
CA LEU A 402 -11.24 8.94 -17.90
C LEU A 402 -12.49 8.86 -18.78
N SER A 403 -12.45 8.11 -19.89
CA SER A 403 -13.61 7.93 -20.76
C SER A 403 -14.79 7.21 -20.09
N GLN A 404 -14.49 6.48 -19.00
CA GLN A 404 -15.48 5.73 -18.23
C GLN A 404 -15.90 6.44 -16.94
N TRP A 405 -15.36 7.61 -16.65
CA TRP A 405 -15.58 8.34 -15.38
C TRP A 405 -17.04 8.48 -14.97
N ASP A 406 -17.92 8.83 -15.92
CA ASP A 406 -19.35 9.05 -15.62
C ASP A 406 -20.10 7.75 -15.26
N ARG A 407 -19.46 6.57 -15.42
CA ARG A 407 -20.02 5.28 -15.01
C ARG A 407 -19.76 4.94 -13.55
N TYR A 408 -18.88 5.68 -12.89
CA TYR A 408 -18.47 5.42 -11.52
C TYR A 408 -19.28 6.27 -10.55
N GLY A 409 -20.20 5.63 -9.82
CA GLY A 409 -21.08 6.30 -8.84
C GLY A 409 -20.65 6.06 -7.40
N SER A 410 -20.35 4.82 -7.03
CA SER A 410 -19.93 4.45 -5.68
C SER A 410 -18.46 4.75 -5.43
N VAL A 411 -18.14 4.92 -4.16
CA VAL A 411 -16.78 5.18 -3.66
C VAL A 411 -16.48 4.19 -2.54
N GLU A 412 -15.31 3.57 -2.58
CA GLU A 412 -14.82 2.75 -1.48
C GLU A 412 -14.62 3.60 -0.22
N LEU A 413 -14.79 3.00 0.97
CA LEU A 413 -14.78 3.74 2.25
C LEU A 413 -13.47 4.48 2.59
N GLY A 414 -12.36 4.06 2.01
CA GLY A 414 -11.07 4.72 2.14
C GLY A 414 -10.78 5.78 1.08
N GLU A 415 -11.77 6.09 0.20
CA GLU A 415 -11.58 6.93 -0.96
C GLU A 415 -12.56 8.11 -1.02
N THR A 416 -12.26 9.05 -1.94
CA THR A 416 -13.17 10.13 -2.34
C THR A 416 -13.23 10.22 -3.86
N ARG A 417 -14.35 10.72 -4.41
CA ARG A 417 -14.46 11.01 -5.85
C ARG A 417 -13.42 12.05 -6.28
N THR A 418 -13.14 13.02 -5.43
CA THR A 418 -12.10 14.04 -5.67
C THR A 418 -10.74 13.38 -5.89
N HIS A 419 -10.30 12.50 -5.00
CA HIS A 419 -8.99 11.84 -5.13
C HIS A 419 -8.96 10.90 -6.35
N THR A 420 -10.03 10.18 -6.63
CA THR A 420 -10.13 9.30 -7.80
C THR A 420 -10.02 10.11 -9.11
N LEU A 421 -10.73 11.24 -9.23
CA LEU A 421 -10.65 12.08 -10.42
C LEU A 421 -9.27 12.72 -10.56
N HIS A 422 -8.72 13.26 -9.46
CA HIS A 422 -7.36 13.82 -9.46
C HIS A 422 -6.30 12.78 -9.90
N TRP A 423 -6.42 11.53 -9.43
CA TRP A 423 -5.55 10.42 -9.82
C TRP A 423 -5.56 10.17 -11.33
N MET A 424 -6.75 10.05 -11.91
CA MET A 424 -6.90 9.80 -13.34
C MET A 424 -6.41 10.98 -14.19
N LEU A 425 -6.71 12.21 -13.79
CA LEU A 425 -6.25 13.43 -14.48
C LEU A 425 -4.74 13.56 -14.41
N SER A 426 -4.13 13.28 -13.26
CA SER A 426 -2.67 13.33 -13.08
C SER A 426 -1.96 12.31 -13.98
N LEU A 427 -2.45 11.07 -14.07
CA LEU A 427 -1.90 10.06 -14.97
C LEU A 427 -2.14 10.41 -16.44
N ASN A 428 -3.29 10.98 -16.78
CA ASN A 428 -3.55 11.44 -18.14
C ASN A 428 -2.58 12.58 -18.56
N GLU A 429 -2.19 13.44 -17.62
CA GLU A 429 -1.19 14.49 -17.85
C GLU A 429 0.24 13.93 -17.88
N MET A 430 0.64 13.09 -16.95
CA MET A 430 2.02 12.63 -16.78
C MET A 430 2.35 11.37 -17.61
N GLY A 431 1.36 10.55 -17.91
CA GLY A 431 1.53 9.23 -18.52
C GLY A 431 1.51 8.11 -17.48
N THR A 432 1.89 6.90 -17.89
CA THR A 432 1.96 5.73 -17.02
C THR A 432 3.31 5.67 -16.27
N PRO A 433 3.40 4.97 -15.12
CA PRO A 433 4.65 4.84 -14.37
C PRO A 433 5.79 4.25 -15.22
N ASP A 434 6.99 4.85 -15.13
CA ASP A 434 8.22 4.36 -15.79
C ASP A 434 9.19 3.81 -14.74
N PHE A 435 9.24 2.52 -14.59
CA PHE A 435 10.09 1.81 -13.64
C PHE A 435 11.52 1.56 -14.15
N GLY A 436 11.85 2.02 -15.36
CA GLY A 436 13.19 1.92 -15.92
C GLY A 436 14.18 2.94 -15.33
N VAL A 437 13.69 3.95 -14.62
CA VAL A 437 14.51 5.04 -14.09
C VAL A 437 14.45 5.05 -12.56
N THR A 438 15.62 5.12 -11.92
CA THR A 438 15.79 5.30 -10.47
C THR A 438 16.33 6.69 -10.15
N ALA A 439 16.31 7.09 -8.86
CA ALA A 439 16.92 8.31 -8.38
C ALA A 439 17.74 8.06 -7.10
N ASP A 440 18.58 9.04 -6.74
CA ASP A 440 19.41 9.04 -5.53
C ASP A 440 18.68 9.58 -4.28
N THR A 441 17.36 9.58 -4.30
CA THR A 441 16.47 9.92 -3.18
C THR A 441 15.38 8.87 -3.04
N PRO A 442 14.82 8.62 -1.84
CA PRO A 442 13.72 7.66 -1.68
C PRO A 442 12.36 8.21 -2.18
N LEU A 443 12.17 9.52 -2.20
CA LEU A 443 10.89 10.14 -2.55
C LEU A 443 10.91 10.69 -3.99
N TYR A 444 10.76 9.79 -4.96
CA TYR A 444 10.73 10.12 -6.39
C TYR A 444 9.72 9.23 -7.14
N GLN A 445 9.30 9.70 -8.31
CA GLN A 445 8.61 8.87 -9.31
C GLN A 445 8.91 9.39 -10.71
N VAL A 446 8.81 8.50 -11.70
CA VAL A 446 8.94 8.85 -13.11
C VAL A 446 7.76 8.29 -13.89
N PHE A 447 7.23 9.09 -14.80
CA PHE A 447 6.11 8.74 -15.67
C PHE A 447 6.51 8.93 -17.12
N LYS A 448 5.87 8.17 -18.02
CA LYS A 448 6.17 8.21 -19.44
C LYS A 448 4.89 8.23 -20.27
N ARG A 449 4.78 9.20 -21.18
CA ARG A 449 3.71 9.28 -22.18
C ARG A 449 3.99 8.39 -23.39
N ALA A 450 2.95 8.09 -24.17
CA ALA A 450 3.07 7.31 -25.40
C ALA A 450 4.15 7.81 -26.36
N GLY A 451 4.41 9.12 -26.45
CA GLY A 451 5.49 9.70 -27.25
C GLY A 451 6.90 9.58 -26.69
N GLY A 452 7.09 8.84 -25.56
CA GLY A 452 8.39 8.62 -24.93
C GLY A 452 8.84 9.75 -24.01
N ARG A 453 8.13 10.88 -23.96
CA ARG A 453 8.45 12.00 -23.06
C ARG A 453 8.18 11.61 -21.61
N LYS A 454 9.14 11.94 -20.74
CA LYS A 454 9.09 11.61 -19.31
C LYS A 454 8.75 12.81 -18.45
N THR A 455 8.03 12.55 -17.36
CA THR A 455 7.81 13.47 -16.25
C THR A 455 8.51 12.91 -15.02
N TYR A 456 9.41 13.68 -14.44
CA TYR A 456 10.16 13.32 -13.24
C TYR A 456 9.60 14.06 -12.05
N LEU A 457 9.37 13.36 -10.96
CA LEU A 457 8.93 13.91 -9.70
C LEU A 457 9.97 13.62 -8.62
N ALA A 458 10.25 14.59 -7.77
CA ALA A 458 11.02 14.42 -6.54
C ALA A 458 10.40 15.24 -5.42
N PHE A 459 10.25 14.63 -4.24
CA PHE A 459 9.79 15.32 -3.04
C PHE A 459 10.96 15.46 -2.07
N ASN A 460 11.10 16.64 -1.47
CA ASN A 460 12.13 16.94 -0.50
C ASN A 460 11.54 17.17 0.88
N ALA A 461 11.62 16.18 1.77
CA ALA A 461 11.15 16.29 3.16
C ALA A 461 12.13 17.07 4.07
N SER A 462 13.32 17.46 3.57
CA SER A 462 14.33 18.16 4.36
C SER A 462 14.11 19.68 4.40
N LYS A 463 14.90 20.36 5.23
CA LYS A 463 14.83 21.83 5.41
C LYS A 463 15.74 22.63 4.45
N ALA A 464 16.52 21.96 3.60
CA ALA A 464 17.40 22.58 2.63
C ALA A 464 17.12 22.08 1.21
N PRO A 465 17.37 22.85 0.15
CA PRO A 465 17.25 22.36 -1.22
C PRO A 465 18.13 21.13 -1.47
N VAL A 466 17.60 20.15 -2.21
CA VAL A 466 18.33 18.91 -2.55
C VAL A 466 18.37 18.75 -4.07
N GLY A 467 19.59 18.50 -4.60
CA GLY A 467 19.77 18.08 -5.98
C GLY A 467 19.50 16.58 -6.11
N VAL A 468 18.52 16.20 -6.91
CA VAL A 468 18.14 14.80 -7.16
C VAL A 468 18.61 14.39 -8.55
N ARG A 469 19.37 13.30 -8.62
CA ARG A 469 19.89 12.73 -9.87
C ARG A 469 19.16 11.46 -10.22
N PHE A 470 18.66 11.40 -11.44
CA PHE A 470 18.02 10.22 -12.00
C PHE A 470 19.02 9.39 -12.79
N SER A 471 18.81 8.08 -12.86
CA SER A 471 19.73 7.12 -13.49
C SER A 471 19.93 7.32 -15.00
N ASP A 472 19.03 8.03 -15.66
CA ASP A 472 19.12 8.40 -17.09
C ASP A 472 19.74 9.79 -17.33
N GLY A 473 20.28 10.41 -16.28
CA GLY A 473 21.01 11.67 -16.35
C GLY A 473 20.18 12.92 -16.09
N GLN A 474 18.86 12.81 -15.92
CA GLN A 474 18.02 13.96 -15.51
C GLN A 474 18.41 14.42 -14.11
N VAL A 475 18.39 15.72 -13.87
CA VAL A 475 18.62 16.35 -12.56
C VAL A 475 17.46 17.28 -12.22
N LEU A 476 17.00 17.24 -10.98
CA LEU A 476 16.05 18.19 -10.40
C LEU A 476 16.62 18.81 -9.13
N THR A 477 16.33 20.08 -8.90
CA THR A 477 16.54 20.70 -7.58
C THR A 477 15.20 20.79 -6.85
N ALA A 478 15.03 19.96 -5.84
CA ALA A 478 13.81 19.92 -5.04
C ALA A 478 13.89 20.89 -3.86
N ALA A 479 12.96 21.85 -3.81
CA ALA A 479 12.86 22.83 -2.73
C ALA A 479 12.40 22.17 -1.42
N PRO A 480 12.76 22.71 -0.24
CA PRO A 480 12.36 22.18 1.06
C PRO A 480 10.85 22.05 1.21
N GLY A 481 10.36 20.90 1.70
CA GLY A 481 8.96 20.64 1.95
C GLY A 481 8.09 20.58 0.69
N MET A 482 8.67 20.50 -0.50
CA MET A 482 7.92 20.61 -1.76
C MET A 482 8.15 19.44 -2.70
N LEU A 483 7.09 19.16 -3.46
CA LEU A 483 7.18 18.35 -4.67
C LEU A 483 7.68 19.20 -5.83
N THR A 484 8.72 18.73 -6.50
CA THR A 484 9.25 19.34 -7.71
C THR A 484 9.04 18.41 -8.90
N ARG A 485 8.64 18.96 -10.04
CA ARG A 485 8.48 18.20 -11.28
C ARG A 485 9.16 18.86 -12.47
N THR A 486 9.58 18.06 -13.46
CA THR A 486 9.85 18.60 -14.79
C THR A 486 8.53 19.06 -15.41
N ARG A 487 8.58 20.13 -16.20
CA ARG A 487 7.41 20.49 -17.03
C ARG A 487 7.19 19.42 -18.10
N PRO A 488 5.94 19.05 -18.36
CA PRO A 488 5.59 18.08 -19.40
C PRO A 488 6.07 18.50 -20.80
#